data_239b598883ca9baf13672a1512afb86b
#
_entry.id   239b598883ca9baf13672a1512afb86b
#
_cell.length_a   1.000
_cell.length_b   1.000
_cell.length_c   1.000
_cell.angle_alpha   90.00
_cell.angle_beta   90.00
_cell.angle_gamma   90.00
#
_symmetry.space_group_name_H-M   'P 1'
#
loop_
_entity.id
_entity.type
_entity.pdbx_description
1 polymer ?
#
loop_
_entity_poly.entity_id
_entity_poly.type
_entity_poly.pdbx_seq_one_letter_code
_entity_poly.pdbx_strand_id
1 'polypeptide(L)'
;MSNSIHFSLIAIFLLLAVCSDVLAAEPASVVAPIPNVLVLGDSIYSQSTNNAASILRGRVNLKFATMQPGEVRNTHNALENLNDLLGDERWDLIHFNFGLGDLVYRAPNMKTFRVLPKTAGGIRTTSPALYEKNLRALVTRLKATGSKLIWASTTPIRHSSTGVFDMASEIEYNAIAARVMMEHGIPVNDMYSHVLKLIDMEKPAAHGADPFYFDRKPLYPPIVLSVLRQLDLIRPVRGPVQVFIMAGGWSHIGGGIVIDSVQPRPGQNRGTLDHLVLEGKNAVEYRHLLDQGGKWKTRSDVWIHFDRRGPKSGALGIGYGGDRKRCIGSELSFGITLGEHIEKQVCIIKTALGTPSLVSDLRSPSVGGHGQQPGTAYTNLLKQINESLDSLSDKFPDYTDDAGFEIAGFVLNVGEQDGDSDLYGEHLKALIADLRTDLKTPQLPFIIVGTGRGGRDDTEFPSIIQAQQQVVSLPEHQGNVAFVETRDFWPNKDARDAYRHPSNERWFDNAESFYLMGKAIGDQMIKLLP
;
A
#
# COMPACT_ATOMS: atom_id res chain seq x y z
N MET A 1 103.64 -23.37 -12.60
CA MET A 1 103.08 -22.80 -13.78
C MET A 1 101.70 -23.34 -13.91
N SER A 2 100.72 -22.71 -13.33
CA SER A 2 99.32 -23.16 -13.41
C SER A 2 98.48 -21.92 -13.27
N ASN A 3 97.78 -21.56 -14.34
CA ASN A 3 96.82 -20.50 -14.38
C ASN A 3 95.43 -21.03 -13.99
N SER A 4 94.91 -20.57 -12.90
CA SER A 4 93.48 -20.82 -12.53
C SER A 4 92.63 -19.66 -12.97
N ILE A 5 91.62 -19.99 -13.78
CA ILE A 5 90.63 -19.07 -14.26
C ILE A 5 89.40 -19.14 -13.30
N HIS A 6 89.07 -18.00 -12.69
CA HIS A 6 87.93 -17.87 -11.86
C HIS A 6 86.71 -17.52 -12.74
N PHE A 7 85.67 -18.37 -12.72
CA PHE A 7 84.35 -18.07 -13.24
C PHE A 7 83.44 -17.47 -12.13
N SER A 8 83.06 -16.22 -12.30
CA SER A 8 82.07 -15.60 -11.43
C SER A 8 80.66 -15.89 -11.95
N LEU A 9 79.86 -16.62 -11.19
CA LEU A 9 78.43 -16.78 -11.43
C LEU A 9 77.73 -15.55 -10.86
N ILE A 10 77.10 -14.80 -11.76
CA ILE A 10 76.10 -13.76 -11.40
C ILE A 10 74.73 -14.44 -11.28
N ALA A 11 74.24 -14.55 -10.06
CA ALA A 11 72.88 -15.00 -9.77
C ALA A 11 71.93 -13.80 -9.93
N ILE A 12 71.08 -13.84 -10.96
CA ILE A 12 70.00 -12.89 -11.14
C ILE A 12 68.83 -13.37 -10.29
N PHE A 13 68.50 -12.65 -9.20
CA PHE A 13 67.29 -12.82 -8.43
C PHE A 13 66.12 -12.07 -9.15
N LEU A 14 65.23 -12.81 -9.81
CA LEU A 14 63.97 -12.29 -10.26
C LEU A 14 63.03 -12.19 -9.03
N LEU A 15 62.78 -10.97 -8.54
CA LEU A 15 61.72 -10.69 -7.60
C LEU A 15 60.39 -10.71 -8.38
N LEU A 16 59.61 -11.78 -8.25
CA LEU A 16 58.20 -11.81 -8.60
C LEU A 16 57.42 -11.06 -7.50
N ALA A 17 57.12 -9.79 -7.75
CA ALA A 17 56.15 -9.05 -6.95
C ALA A 17 54.76 -9.61 -7.26
N VAL A 18 54.23 -10.47 -6.41
CA VAL A 18 52.80 -10.85 -6.40
C VAL A 18 52.07 -9.65 -5.83
N CYS A 19 51.46 -8.83 -6.70
CA CYS A 19 50.45 -7.89 -6.29
C CYS A 19 49.21 -8.69 -5.85
N SER A 20 49.11 -8.92 -4.55
CA SER A 20 47.83 -9.32 -3.93
C SER A 20 46.94 -8.09 -3.92
N ASP A 21 46.07 -7.97 -4.92
CA ASP A 21 44.93 -7.09 -4.83
C ASP A 21 44.04 -7.57 -3.66
N VAL A 22 44.30 -7.01 -2.49
CA VAL A 22 43.36 -7.06 -1.38
C VAL A 22 42.18 -6.19 -1.83
N LEU A 23 41.18 -6.83 -2.43
CA LEU A 23 39.87 -6.25 -2.55
C LEU A 23 39.42 -5.85 -1.14
N ALA A 24 39.60 -4.57 -0.83
CA ALA A 24 39.00 -3.98 0.36
C ALA A 24 37.50 -4.19 0.23
N ALA A 25 36.95 -5.13 1.00
CA ALA A 25 35.52 -5.28 1.14
C ALA A 25 34.99 -3.90 1.58
N GLU A 26 34.15 -3.29 0.77
CA GLU A 26 33.43 -2.09 1.18
C GLU A 26 32.78 -2.37 2.54
N PRO A 27 32.94 -1.47 3.52
CA PRO A 27 32.30 -1.68 4.82
C PRO A 27 30.81 -1.85 4.57
N ALA A 28 30.26 -2.98 5.00
CA ALA A 28 28.83 -3.25 4.92
C ALA A 28 28.10 -2.00 5.42
N SER A 29 27.32 -1.37 4.55
CA SER A 29 26.57 -0.17 4.90
C SER A 29 25.69 -0.52 6.11
N VAL A 30 26.00 0.04 7.27
CA VAL A 30 25.18 -0.11 8.47
C VAL A 30 23.84 0.53 8.11
N VAL A 31 22.87 -0.31 7.80
CA VAL A 31 21.49 0.17 7.54
C VAL A 31 21.03 0.85 8.83
N ALA A 32 20.82 2.16 8.76
CA ALA A 32 20.32 2.91 9.90
C ALA A 32 19.00 2.28 10.40
N PRO A 33 18.78 2.17 11.71
CA PRO A 33 17.56 1.59 12.25
C PRO A 33 16.35 2.39 11.79
N ILE A 34 15.27 1.69 11.45
CA ILE A 34 14.02 2.31 11.06
C ILE A 34 13.45 3.09 12.26
N PRO A 35 13.19 4.41 12.14
CA PRO A 35 12.74 5.21 13.27
C PRO A 35 11.34 4.81 13.74
N ASN A 36 11.12 4.90 15.05
CA ASN A 36 9.86 4.64 15.72
C ASN A 36 9.08 5.94 15.89
N VAL A 37 7.84 5.96 15.42
CA VAL A 37 6.95 7.12 15.50
C VAL A 37 5.65 6.77 16.20
N LEU A 38 5.31 7.53 17.22
CA LEU A 38 4.05 7.41 17.96
C LEU A 38 3.05 8.47 17.48
N VAL A 39 1.83 8.05 17.23
CA VAL A 39 0.69 8.96 17.02
C VAL A 39 -0.19 8.92 18.26
N LEU A 40 -0.34 10.07 18.92
CA LEU A 40 -1.24 10.29 20.05
C LEU A 40 -2.40 11.17 19.63
N GLY A 41 -3.61 10.90 20.08
CA GLY A 41 -4.68 11.85 19.85
C GLY A 41 -6.07 11.27 19.71
N ASP A 42 -6.94 12.08 19.14
CA ASP A 42 -8.35 11.76 18.93
C ASP A 42 -8.54 10.47 18.11
N SER A 43 -9.66 9.79 18.30
CA SER A 43 -9.95 8.47 17.68
C SER A 43 -9.91 8.48 16.15
N ILE A 44 -10.14 9.63 15.52
CA ILE A 44 -10.06 9.80 14.06
C ILE A 44 -8.68 9.47 13.50
N TYR A 45 -7.61 9.60 14.31
CA TYR A 45 -6.25 9.30 13.90
C TYR A 45 -5.95 7.80 13.85
N SER A 46 -6.77 6.93 14.45
CA SER A 46 -6.54 5.48 14.47
C SER A 46 -6.49 4.90 13.04
N GLN A 47 -7.54 5.13 12.25
CA GLN A 47 -7.59 4.63 10.87
C GLN A 47 -6.59 5.35 9.97
N SER A 48 -6.42 6.66 10.16
CA SER A 48 -5.46 7.46 9.39
C SER A 48 -4.02 7.00 9.65
N THR A 49 -3.68 6.65 10.89
CA THR A 49 -2.37 6.09 11.25
C THR A 49 -2.13 4.74 10.56
N ASN A 50 -3.15 3.86 10.50
CA ASN A 50 -3.01 2.58 9.79
C ASN A 50 -2.75 2.76 8.29
N ASN A 51 -3.41 3.73 7.66
CA ASN A 51 -3.19 4.06 6.25
C ASN A 51 -1.80 4.68 6.05
N ALA A 52 -1.40 5.63 6.90
CA ALA A 52 -0.07 6.22 6.88
C ALA A 52 1.04 5.17 7.09
N ALA A 53 0.85 4.24 8.02
CA ALA A 53 1.79 3.15 8.27
C ALA A 53 1.98 2.23 7.04
N SER A 54 0.95 2.06 6.22
CA SER A 54 1.07 1.32 4.96
C SER A 54 2.01 2.01 3.97
N ILE A 55 1.88 3.34 3.82
CA ILE A 55 2.74 4.15 2.94
C ILE A 55 4.18 4.23 3.47
N LEU A 56 4.33 4.34 4.79
CA LEU A 56 5.62 4.48 5.47
C LEU A 56 6.35 3.16 5.70
N ARG A 57 5.78 2.04 5.23
CA ARG A 57 6.34 0.70 5.43
C ARG A 57 7.80 0.62 4.95
N GLY A 58 8.68 0.08 5.80
CA GLY A 58 10.11 -0.04 5.53
C GLY A 58 10.91 1.26 5.73
N ARG A 59 10.24 2.39 6.01
CA ARG A 59 10.89 3.69 6.27
C ARG A 59 10.66 4.19 7.69
N VAL A 60 9.49 3.88 8.27
CA VAL A 60 9.07 4.32 9.61
C VAL A 60 8.24 3.22 10.25
N ASN A 61 8.46 2.96 11.51
CA ASN A 61 7.58 2.15 12.35
C ASN A 61 6.55 3.07 12.99
N LEU A 62 5.36 3.21 12.37
CA LEU A 62 4.30 4.10 12.85
C LEU A 62 3.30 3.34 13.71
N LYS A 63 3.03 3.83 14.92
CA LYS A 63 2.10 3.22 15.88
C LYS A 63 1.11 4.26 16.42
N PHE A 64 -0.16 3.87 16.52
CA PHE A 64 -1.17 4.67 17.19
C PHE A 64 -1.32 4.21 18.63
N ALA A 65 -1.23 5.15 19.58
CA ALA A 65 -1.43 4.83 21.00
C ALA A 65 -2.89 4.50 21.29
N THR A 66 -3.13 3.40 21.95
CA THR A 66 -4.46 2.97 22.38
C THR A 66 -4.72 3.39 23.81
N MET A 67 -5.90 3.95 24.09
CA MET A 67 -6.41 4.18 25.44
C MET A 67 -7.32 3.03 25.87
N GLN A 68 -7.58 2.94 27.16
CA GLN A 68 -8.49 1.94 27.70
C GLN A 68 -9.91 2.13 27.11
N PRO A 69 -10.67 1.04 26.91
CA PRO A 69 -12.04 1.14 26.45
C PRO A 69 -12.89 2.03 27.38
N GLY A 70 -13.66 2.96 26.77
CA GLY A 70 -14.54 3.88 27.50
C GLY A 70 -13.88 5.18 27.97
N GLU A 71 -12.60 5.36 27.78
CA GLU A 71 -11.92 6.63 28.06
C GLU A 71 -12.03 7.58 26.88
N VAL A 72 -12.27 8.86 27.19
CA VAL A 72 -12.27 9.91 26.17
C VAL A 72 -10.85 10.42 25.94
N ARG A 73 -10.51 10.63 24.67
CA ARG A 73 -9.22 11.15 24.24
C ARG A 73 -9.18 12.68 24.34
N ASN A 74 -9.02 13.19 25.57
CA ASN A 74 -8.87 14.63 25.82
C ASN A 74 -7.54 14.92 26.52
N THR A 75 -7.22 16.21 26.68
CA THR A 75 -5.97 16.65 27.30
C THR A 75 -5.83 16.21 28.75
N HIS A 76 -6.93 16.10 29.51
CA HIS A 76 -6.90 15.67 30.91
C HIS A 76 -6.52 14.19 31.04
N ASN A 77 -7.26 13.31 30.37
CA ASN A 77 -6.98 11.88 30.40
C ASN A 77 -5.62 11.53 29.80
N ALA A 78 -5.20 12.30 28.75
CA ALA A 78 -3.87 12.14 28.20
C ALA A 78 -2.76 12.46 29.20
N LEU A 79 -2.94 13.48 30.05
CA LEU A 79 -1.99 13.80 31.11
C LEU A 79 -1.93 12.73 32.19
N GLU A 80 -3.07 12.21 32.63
CA GLU A 80 -3.15 11.16 33.64
C GLU A 80 -2.51 9.85 33.18
N ASN A 81 -2.74 9.48 31.91
CA ASN A 81 -2.31 8.19 31.35
C ASN A 81 -1.08 8.32 30.43
N LEU A 82 -0.33 9.42 30.46
CA LEU A 82 0.73 9.68 29.48
C LEU A 82 1.82 8.61 29.48
N ASN A 83 2.19 8.07 30.64
CA ASN A 83 3.21 7.03 30.72
C ASN A 83 2.74 5.74 30.03
N ASP A 84 1.48 5.36 30.21
CA ASP A 84 0.91 4.17 29.57
C ASP A 84 0.77 4.37 28.05
N LEU A 85 0.44 5.60 27.61
CA LEU A 85 0.37 5.95 26.20
C LEU A 85 1.73 5.92 25.50
N LEU A 86 2.78 6.34 26.20
CA LEU A 86 4.16 6.31 25.70
C LEU A 86 4.72 4.88 25.71
N GLY A 87 4.34 4.06 26.71
CA GLY A 87 4.91 2.74 26.93
C GLY A 87 6.40 2.79 27.25
N ASP A 88 7.06 1.65 27.18
CA ASP A 88 8.50 1.51 27.46
C ASP A 88 9.37 1.72 26.21
N GLU A 89 8.77 1.96 25.05
CA GLU A 89 9.47 2.14 23.78
C GLU A 89 10.11 3.53 23.68
N ARG A 90 11.29 3.60 23.04
CA ARG A 90 11.88 4.88 22.67
C ARG A 90 11.30 5.36 21.34
N TRP A 91 10.80 6.59 21.34
CA TRP A 91 10.24 7.23 20.14
C TRP A 91 11.21 8.24 19.57
N ASP A 92 11.44 8.17 18.26
CA ASP A 92 12.23 9.18 17.53
C ASP A 92 11.39 10.42 17.24
N LEU A 93 10.06 10.23 17.07
CA LEU A 93 9.11 11.30 16.85
C LEU A 93 7.76 10.96 17.47
N ILE A 94 7.08 11.97 18.05
CA ILE A 94 5.71 11.88 18.52
C ILE A 94 4.86 12.90 17.75
N HIS A 95 3.90 12.40 16.99
CA HIS A 95 2.87 13.18 16.30
C HIS A 95 1.60 13.17 17.17
N PHE A 96 1.15 14.34 17.64
CA PHE A 96 0.06 14.36 18.60
C PHE A 96 -1.02 15.39 18.28
N ASN A 97 -2.26 15.08 18.70
CA ASN A 97 -3.42 15.96 18.68
C ASN A 97 -4.34 15.60 19.83
N PHE A 98 -4.87 16.62 20.51
CA PHE A 98 -6.02 16.51 21.40
C PHE A 98 -6.89 17.75 21.17
N GLY A 99 -8.17 17.56 20.91
CA GLY A 99 -9.08 18.67 20.61
C GLY A 99 -10.54 18.24 20.62
N LEU A 100 -10.96 17.34 19.73
CA LEU A 100 -12.37 16.92 19.64
C LEU A 100 -12.87 16.33 20.97
N GLY A 101 -12.05 15.55 21.66
CA GLY A 101 -12.38 15.01 22.96
C GLY A 101 -12.49 16.06 24.07
N ASP A 102 -11.82 17.22 23.93
CA ASP A 102 -11.94 18.36 24.83
C ASP A 102 -13.19 19.22 24.56
N LEU A 103 -13.60 19.27 23.28
CA LEU A 103 -14.71 20.10 22.80
C LEU A 103 -16.09 19.48 22.98
N VAL A 104 -16.19 18.14 22.99
CA VAL A 104 -17.47 17.42 23.04
C VAL A 104 -18.23 17.68 24.34
N TYR A 105 -19.56 17.78 24.23
CA TYR A 105 -20.45 17.87 25.40
C TYR A 105 -20.71 16.49 26.00
N ARG A 106 -20.58 16.38 27.31
CA ARG A 106 -20.76 15.15 28.08
C ARG A 106 -21.76 15.29 29.21
N ALA A 107 -22.30 14.16 29.65
CA ALA A 107 -23.14 14.11 30.83
C ALA A 107 -22.32 14.51 32.10
N PRO A 108 -22.84 15.44 32.91
CA PRO A 108 -22.20 15.78 34.16
C PRO A 108 -22.28 14.62 35.17
N ASN A 109 -21.31 14.56 36.08
CA ASN A 109 -21.30 13.66 37.26
C ASN A 109 -21.40 12.15 36.96
N MET A 110 -21.02 11.70 35.75
CA MET A 110 -20.96 10.28 35.43
C MET A 110 -19.55 9.73 35.58
N LYS A 111 -19.42 8.51 36.11
CA LYS A 111 -18.14 7.81 36.24
C LYS A 111 -17.57 7.38 34.89
N THR A 112 -18.46 7.06 33.92
CA THR A 112 -18.09 6.70 32.55
C THR A 112 -18.41 7.84 31.62
N PHE A 113 -17.56 8.04 30.61
CA PHE A 113 -17.78 9.06 29.60
C PHE A 113 -19.04 8.74 28.79
N ARG A 114 -19.97 9.69 28.73
CA ARG A 114 -21.19 9.63 27.91
C ARG A 114 -21.42 10.98 27.26
N VAL A 115 -21.46 10.97 25.95
CA VAL A 115 -21.86 12.16 25.16
C VAL A 115 -23.29 12.54 25.50
N LEU A 116 -23.52 13.81 25.77
CA LEU A 116 -24.85 14.35 26.05
C LEU A 116 -24.98 15.71 25.35
N PRO A 117 -26.02 15.92 24.52
CA PRO A 117 -26.25 17.23 23.89
C PRO A 117 -26.37 18.37 24.92
N LYS A 118 -25.91 19.56 24.52
CA LYS A 118 -26.01 20.78 25.34
C LYS A 118 -27.47 21.06 25.75
N THR A 119 -28.41 20.90 24.81
CA THR A 119 -29.85 21.06 25.04
C THR A 119 -30.42 20.07 26.07
N ALA A 120 -29.77 18.96 26.31
CA ALA A 120 -30.13 17.95 27.30
C ALA A 120 -29.34 18.11 28.63
N GLY A 121 -28.67 19.23 28.84
CA GLY A 121 -27.88 19.49 30.04
C GLY A 121 -26.43 18.99 29.97
N GLY A 122 -25.93 18.68 28.79
CA GLY A 122 -24.51 18.37 28.59
C GLY A 122 -23.61 19.56 28.94
N ILE A 123 -22.43 19.25 29.49
CA ILE A 123 -21.37 20.23 29.76
C ILE A 123 -20.18 19.96 28.86
N ARG A 124 -19.49 21.02 28.41
CA ARG A 124 -18.26 20.89 27.64
C ARG A 124 -17.20 20.16 28.47
N THR A 125 -16.51 19.20 27.86
CA THR A 125 -15.54 18.36 28.58
C THR A 125 -14.41 19.18 29.18
N THR A 126 -13.83 20.11 28.41
CA THR A 126 -12.70 20.94 28.87
C THR A 126 -12.94 22.41 28.47
N SER A 127 -12.77 23.34 29.38
CA SER A 127 -12.84 24.78 29.06
C SER A 127 -11.57 25.23 28.31
N PRO A 128 -11.59 26.35 27.54
CA PRO A 128 -10.41 26.86 26.85
C PRO A 128 -9.21 27.09 27.76
N ALA A 129 -9.41 27.68 28.94
CA ALA A 129 -8.34 27.91 29.91
C ALA A 129 -7.74 26.61 30.48
N LEU A 130 -8.58 25.61 30.75
CA LEU A 130 -8.12 24.30 31.21
C LEU A 130 -7.42 23.53 30.09
N TYR A 131 -7.91 23.63 28.86
CA TYR A 131 -7.27 23.08 27.67
C TYR A 131 -5.84 23.62 27.51
N GLU A 132 -5.66 24.94 27.56
CA GLU A 132 -4.34 25.54 27.46
C GLU A 132 -3.41 25.06 28.58
N LYS A 133 -3.87 25.04 29.83
CA LYS A 133 -3.10 24.53 30.97
C LYS A 133 -2.66 23.09 30.76
N ASN A 134 -3.59 22.22 30.39
CA ASN A 134 -3.31 20.82 30.15
C ASN A 134 -2.35 20.59 28.97
N LEU A 135 -2.56 21.33 27.88
CA LEU A 135 -1.71 21.22 26.68
C LEU A 135 -0.27 21.63 26.96
N ARG A 136 -0.05 22.71 27.74
CA ARG A 136 1.28 23.14 28.20
C ARG A 136 1.97 22.06 29.03
N ALA A 137 1.23 21.43 29.94
CA ALA A 137 1.76 20.33 30.74
C ALA A 137 2.09 19.09 29.90
N LEU A 138 1.24 18.74 28.93
CA LEU A 138 1.50 17.67 27.96
C LEU A 138 2.77 17.95 27.16
N VAL A 139 2.89 19.14 26.57
CA VAL A 139 4.06 19.54 25.78
C VAL A 139 5.34 19.46 26.61
N THR A 140 5.30 19.92 27.86
CA THR A 140 6.46 19.83 28.78
C THR A 140 6.89 18.38 29.00
N ARG A 141 5.93 17.47 29.26
CA ARG A 141 6.22 16.06 29.48
C ARG A 141 6.65 15.35 28.19
N LEU A 142 6.04 15.66 27.04
CA LEU A 142 6.43 15.09 25.76
C LEU A 142 7.84 15.53 25.35
N LYS A 143 8.22 16.79 25.58
CA LYS A 143 9.61 17.27 25.35
C LYS A 143 10.63 16.55 26.24
N ALA A 144 10.26 16.20 27.45
CA ALA A 144 11.14 15.47 28.37
C ALA A 144 11.48 14.05 27.89
N THR A 145 10.75 13.47 26.94
CA THR A 145 11.09 12.18 26.32
C THR A 145 12.32 12.25 25.40
N GLY A 146 12.71 13.45 24.96
CA GLY A 146 13.75 13.66 23.97
C GLY A 146 13.34 13.39 22.51
N SER A 147 12.09 13.00 22.27
CA SER A 147 11.53 12.78 20.94
C SER A 147 11.33 14.10 20.19
N LYS A 148 11.47 14.08 18.85
CA LYS A 148 10.93 15.17 18.02
C LYS A 148 9.41 15.22 18.16
N LEU A 149 8.81 16.42 18.09
CA LEU A 149 7.37 16.58 18.26
C LEU A 149 6.75 17.23 17.03
N ILE A 150 5.53 16.80 16.68
CA ILE A 150 4.66 17.47 15.70
C ILE A 150 3.26 17.55 16.32
N TRP A 151 2.65 18.72 16.30
CA TRP A 151 1.26 18.85 16.67
C TRP A 151 0.36 18.93 15.43
N ALA A 152 -0.73 18.17 15.43
CA ALA A 152 -1.74 18.21 14.37
C ALA A 152 -2.93 19.05 14.82
N SER A 153 -3.37 20.00 13.98
CA SER A 153 -4.55 20.82 14.26
C SER A 153 -5.82 19.96 14.34
N THR A 154 -6.73 20.33 15.25
CA THR A 154 -8.03 19.67 15.39
C THR A 154 -8.83 19.88 14.12
N THR A 155 -9.41 18.78 13.62
CA THR A 155 -10.19 18.77 12.37
C THR A 155 -11.48 19.57 12.51
N PRO A 156 -12.07 20.07 11.40
CA PRO A 156 -13.32 20.82 11.42
C PRO A 156 -14.47 20.00 12.01
N ILE A 157 -15.37 20.69 12.73
CA ILE A 157 -16.63 20.15 13.21
C ILE A 157 -17.71 20.41 12.17
N ARG A 158 -18.30 19.36 11.60
CA ARG A 158 -19.41 19.50 10.63
C ARG A 158 -20.61 20.21 11.27
N HIS A 159 -21.31 21.04 10.51
CA HIS A 159 -22.47 21.77 10.95
C HIS A 159 -23.61 20.84 11.43
N SER A 160 -23.71 19.65 10.88
CA SER A 160 -24.65 18.61 11.34
C SER A 160 -24.35 18.04 12.73
N SER A 161 -23.19 18.31 13.30
CA SER A 161 -22.72 17.75 14.59
C SER A 161 -22.92 18.69 15.77
N THR A 162 -23.64 19.80 15.59
CA THR A 162 -23.84 20.87 16.59
C THR A 162 -24.62 20.45 17.84
N GLY A 163 -25.30 19.30 17.84
CA GLY A 163 -25.97 18.80 19.04
C GLY A 163 -25.02 18.49 20.20
N VAL A 164 -23.78 18.09 19.90
CA VAL A 164 -22.78 17.65 20.90
C VAL A 164 -21.49 18.47 20.85
N PHE A 165 -21.40 19.45 19.93
CA PHE A 165 -20.34 20.44 19.84
C PHE A 165 -20.94 21.82 19.63
N ASP A 166 -20.24 22.88 20.04
CA ASP A 166 -20.52 24.21 19.53
C ASP A 166 -19.85 24.38 18.17
N MET A 167 -20.59 24.93 17.22
CA MET A 167 -20.06 25.20 15.87
C MET A 167 -18.83 26.10 15.93
N ALA A 168 -17.80 25.78 15.17
CA ALA A 168 -16.55 26.54 15.08
C ALA A 168 -15.75 26.63 16.39
N SER A 169 -16.12 25.85 17.42
CA SER A 169 -15.37 25.87 18.70
C SER A 169 -13.95 25.31 18.54
N GLU A 170 -13.69 24.45 17.56
CA GLU A 170 -12.35 23.96 17.24
C GLU A 170 -11.40 25.08 16.78
N ILE A 171 -11.90 26.18 16.24
CA ILE A 171 -11.09 27.32 15.80
C ILE A 171 -10.41 27.99 17.00
N GLU A 172 -11.15 28.21 18.09
CA GLU A 172 -10.60 28.77 19.33
C GLU A 172 -9.53 27.85 19.93
N TYR A 173 -9.79 26.53 19.97
CA TYR A 173 -8.85 25.57 20.53
C TYR A 173 -7.62 25.39 19.65
N ASN A 174 -7.78 25.43 18.35
CA ASN A 174 -6.65 25.44 17.40
C ASN A 174 -5.79 26.71 17.56
N ALA A 175 -6.39 27.88 17.79
CA ALA A 175 -5.65 29.11 18.04
C ALA A 175 -4.85 29.06 19.35
N ILE A 176 -5.44 28.51 20.42
CA ILE A 176 -4.74 28.27 21.70
C ILE A 176 -3.56 27.32 21.48
N ALA A 177 -3.80 26.20 20.85
CA ALA A 177 -2.78 25.19 20.61
C ALA A 177 -1.65 25.72 19.71
N ALA A 178 -1.97 26.41 18.62
CA ALA A 178 -0.97 27.00 17.74
C ALA A 178 -0.03 27.98 18.47
N ARG A 179 -0.57 28.80 19.38
CA ARG A 179 0.23 29.69 20.23
C ARG A 179 1.18 28.88 21.14
N VAL A 180 0.68 27.85 21.83
CA VAL A 180 1.50 26.97 22.67
C VAL A 180 2.60 26.30 21.84
N MET A 181 2.28 25.78 20.64
CA MET A 181 3.26 25.12 19.77
C MET A 181 4.34 26.08 19.28
N MET A 182 3.95 27.29 18.90
CA MET A 182 4.88 28.36 18.49
C MET A 182 5.86 28.70 19.62
N GLU A 183 5.39 28.89 20.85
CA GLU A 183 6.23 29.18 22.02
C GLU A 183 7.26 28.06 22.32
N HIS A 184 6.91 26.82 22.01
CA HIS A 184 7.77 25.67 22.24
C HIS A 184 8.58 25.22 20.99
N GLY A 185 8.45 25.92 19.86
CA GLY A 185 9.12 25.59 18.60
C GLY A 185 8.67 24.26 17.99
N ILE A 186 7.42 23.85 18.24
CA ILE A 186 6.86 22.60 17.71
C ILE A 186 6.16 22.86 16.38
N PRO A 187 6.54 22.16 15.29
CA PRO A 187 5.88 22.32 13.99
C PRO A 187 4.43 21.83 14.02
N VAL A 188 3.61 22.49 13.19
CA VAL A 188 2.18 22.21 13.05
C VAL A 188 1.92 21.42 11.77
N ASN A 189 1.24 20.29 11.90
CA ASN A 189 0.60 19.59 10.79
C ASN A 189 -0.83 20.11 10.66
N ASP A 190 -1.11 20.89 9.61
CA ASP A 190 -2.42 21.53 9.40
C ASP A 190 -3.48 20.57 8.87
N MET A 191 -3.97 19.71 9.75
CA MET A 191 -5.06 18.79 9.47
C MET A 191 -6.40 19.51 9.26
N TYR A 192 -6.59 20.66 9.89
CA TYR A 192 -7.81 21.46 9.76
C TYR A 192 -8.04 21.89 8.30
N SER A 193 -7.06 22.56 7.71
CA SER A 193 -7.15 23.02 6.31
C SER A 193 -7.19 21.87 5.31
N HIS A 194 -6.51 20.77 5.60
CA HIS A 194 -6.57 19.58 4.76
C HIS A 194 -7.99 19.00 4.71
N VAL A 195 -8.63 18.84 5.85
CA VAL A 195 -9.98 18.25 5.93
C VAL A 195 -11.02 19.17 5.29
N LEU A 196 -10.90 20.50 5.46
CA LEU A 196 -11.79 21.46 4.79
C LEU A 196 -11.82 21.30 3.26
N LYS A 197 -10.72 20.90 2.64
CA LYS A 197 -10.65 20.65 1.19
C LYS A 197 -11.35 19.34 0.77
N LEU A 198 -11.54 18.41 1.70
CA LEU A 198 -12.06 17.07 1.41
C LEU A 198 -13.56 16.95 1.65
N ILE A 199 -14.13 17.74 2.54
CA ILE A 199 -15.52 17.59 2.98
C ILE A 199 -16.33 18.87 2.71
N ASP A 200 -17.61 18.67 2.43
CA ASP A 200 -18.60 19.73 2.41
C ASP A 200 -19.13 19.91 3.84
N MET A 201 -18.87 21.05 4.45
CA MET A 201 -19.24 21.32 5.85
C MET A 201 -20.73 21.38 6.09
N GLU A 202 -21.52 21.73 5.04
CA GLU A 202 -22.98 21.85 5.12
C GLU A 202 -23.69 20.51 4.99
N LYS A 203 -23.04 19.51 4.38
CA LYS A 203 -23.64 18.19 4.22
C LYS A 203 -23.41 17.32 5.45
N PRO A 204 -24.44 16.58 5.91
CA PRO A 204 -24.25 15.58 6.93
C PRO A 204 -23.30 14.48 6.45
N ALA A 205 -22.61 13.82 7.39
CA ALA A 205 -21.84 12.64 7.07
C ALA A 205 -22.74 11.54 6.45
N ALA A 206 -22.20 10.76 5.51
CA ALA A 206 -22.97 9.71 4.82
C ALA A 206 -23.52 8.62 5.76
N HIS A 207 -22.98 8.47 6.95
CA HIS A 207 -23.40 7.52 7.98
C HIS A 207 -23.97 8.21 9.23
N GLY A 208 -25.03 9.01 9.05
CA GLY A 208 -25.77 9.58 10.16
C GLY A 208 -25.04 10.67 10.93
N ALA A 209 -25.36 10.80 12.22
CA ALA A 209 -24.88 11.89 13.07
C ALA A 209 -23.46 11.65 13.66
N ASP A 210 -22.63 10.79 13.06
CA ASP A 210 -21.25 10.61 13.51
C ASP A 210 -20.40 11.82 13.09
N PRO A 211 -20.05 12.74 14.02
CA PRO A 211 -19.29 13.93 13.72
C PRO A 211 -17.84 13.62 13.26
N PHE A 212 -17.39 12.40 13.50
CA PHE A 212 -16.03 11.94 13.20
C PHE A 212 -15.94 11.15 11.89
N TYR A 213 -17.05 10.99 11.19
CA TYR A 213 -17.06 10.29 9.91
C TYR A 213 -16.77 11.25 8.77
N PHE A 214 -15.62 11.12 8.16
CA PHE A 214 -15.16 11.96 7.05
C PHE A 214 -15.34 11.28 5.68
N ASP A 215 -16.43 10.53 5.48
CA ASP A 215 -16.82 9.90 4.22
C ASP A 215 -15.71 9.05 3.57
N ARG A 216 -14.89 8.40 4.41
CA ARG A 216 -13.70 7.62 4.00
C ARG A 216 -12.64 8.43 3.24
N LYS A 217 -12.69 9.75 3.33
CA LYS A 217 -11.69 10.62 2.71
C LYS A 217 -10.29 10.38 3.28
N PRO A 218 -9.23 10.55 2.49
CA PRO A 218 -7.86 10.27 2.93
C PRO A 218 -7.34 11.35 3.88
N LEU A 219 -7.39 11.11 5.17
CA LEU A 219 -6.84 12.02 6.20
C LEU A 219 -5.34 11.79 6.47
N TYR A 220 -4.76 10.73 5.93
CA TYR A 220 -3.39 10.31 6.21
C TYR A 220 -2.27 11.11 5.50
N PRO A 221 -2.46 11.77 4.32
CA PRO A 221 -1.34 12.37 3.59
C PRO A 221 -0.56 13.41 4.38
N PRO A 222 -1.18 14.34 5.13
CA PRO A 222 -0.42 15.30 5.94
C PRO A 222 0.37 14.63 7.07
N ILE A 223 -0.13 13.50 7.63
CA ILE A 223 0.59 12.74 8.65
C ILE A 223 1.87 12.18 8.04
N VAL A 224 1.77 11.54 6.88
CA VAL A 224 2.91 10.96 6.15
C VAL A 224 3.95 12.03 5.83
N LEU A 225 3.53 13.13 5.21
CA LEU A 225 4.43 14.21 4.80
C LEU A 225 5.13 14.87 5.99
N SER A 226 4.39 15.17 7.07
CA SER A 226 4.96 15.82 8.26
C SER A 226 5.97 14.91 8.96
N VAL A 227 5.68 13.61 9.07
CA VAL A 227 6.61 12.62 9.66
C VAL A 227 7.88 12.52 8.82
N LEU A 228 7.77 12.36 7.50
CA LEU A 228 8.94 12.23 6.62
C LEU A 228 9.80 13.49 6.59
N ARG A 229 9.19 14.68 6.55
CA ARG A 229 9.91 15.96 6.62
C ARG A 229 10.67 16.11 7.93
N GLN A 230 10.03 15.82 9.06
CA GLN A 230 10.65 15.99 10.38
C GLN A 230 11.77 14.99 10.64
N LEU A 231 11.76 13.85 9.96
CA LEU A 231 12.79 12.81 10.05
C LEU A 231 13.83 12.89 8.90
N ASP A 232 13.72 13.85 7.99
CA ASP A 232 14.59 14.01 6.81
C ASP A 232 14.60 12.76 5.90
N LEU A 233 13.43 12.15 5.73
CA LEU A 233 13.27 10.91 4.98
C LEU A 233 12.63 11.07 3.60
N ILE A 234 12.33 12.29 3.13
CA ILE A 234 11.83 12.50 1.78
C ILE A 234 12.95 12.25 0.77
N ARG A 235 12.69 11.39 -0.21
CA ARG A 235 13.61 11.04 -1.29
C ARG A 235 12.94 11.28 -2.64
N PRO A 236 12.99 12.50 -3.17
CA PRO A 236 12.31 12.84 -4.42
C PRO A 236 12.74 11.93 -5.57
N VAL A 237 11.76 11.45 -6.33
CA VAL A 237 11.99 10.62 -7.51
C VAL A 237 12.63 11.46 -8.60
N ARG A 238 13.56 10.87 -9.34
CA ARG A 238 14.21 11.50 -10.49
C ARG A 238 13.63 10.95 -11.78
N GLY A 239 12.97 11.82 -12.55
CA GLY A 239 12.36 11.46 -13.83
C GLY A 239 11.01 10.74 -13.70
N PRO A 240 10.38 10.39 -14.84
CA PRO A 240 9.02 9.87 -14.83
C PRO A 240 8.93 8.49 -14.19
N VAL A 241 7.89 8.34 -13.33
CA VAL A 241 7.53 7.06 -12.72
C VAL A 241 6.94 6.14 -13.79
N GLN A 242 7.39 4.89 -13.84
CA GLN A 242 6.86 3.88 -14.76
C GLN A 242 5.61 3.24 -14.14
N VAL A 243 4.44 3.55 -14.68
CA VAL A 243 3.17 3.09 -14.16
C VAL A 243 2.70 1.83 -14.89
N PHE A 244 2.44 0.78 -14.13
CA PHE A 244 1.85 -0.46 -14.61
C PHE A 244 0.45 -0.64 -14.01
N ILE A 245 -0.55 -0.87 -14.87
CA ILE A 245 -1.93 -1.05 -14.46
C ILE A 245 -2.22 -2.55 -14.43
N MET A 246 -2.76 -3.03 -13.33
CA MET A 246 -3.23 -4.42 -13.20
C MET A 246 -4.73 -4.41 -12.94
N ALA A 247 -5.51 -5.02 -13.82
CA ALA A 247 -6.97 -5.05 -13.75
C ALA A 247 -7.52 -6.47 -13.87
N GLY A 248 -8.55 -6.78 -13.11
CA GLY A 248 -9.19 -8.09 -13.22
C GLY A 248 -10.19 -8.43 -12.12
N GLY A 249 -10.67 -9.67 -12.18
CA GLY A 249 -11.63 -10.27 -11.26
C GLY A 249 -11.00 -10.88 -10.01
N TRP A 250 -11.64 -11.93 -9.47
CA TRP A 250 -11.19 -12.58 -8.24
C TRP A 250 -9.80 -13.20 -8.33
N SER A 251 -9.48 -13.86 -9.45
CA SER A 251 -8.15 -14.45 -9.67
C SER A 251 -7.06 -13.39 -9.68
N HIS A 252 -7.37 -12.17 -10.15
CA HIS A 252 -6.46 -11.03 -10.13
C HIS A 252 -6.29 -10.44 -8.72
N ILE A 253 -7.40 -10.31 -7.96
CA ILE A 253 -7.36 -9.75 -6.60
C ILE A 253 -6.38 -10.51 -5.71
N GLY A 254 -6.30 -11.84 -5.90
CA GLY A 254 -5.38 -12.71 -5.19
C GLY A 254 -5.86 -13.05 -3.78
N GLY A 255 -5.58 -14.27 -3.36
CA GLY A 255 -5.95 -14.78 -2.05
C GLY A 255 -4.84 -15.58 -1.39
N GLY A 256 -3.62 -15.58 -1.97
CA GLY A 256 -2.49 -16.35 -1.49
C GLY A 256 -2.16 -16.04 -0.03
N ILE A 257 -2.37 -17.00 0.85
CA ILE A 257 -2.19 -16.82 2.30
C ILE A 257 -0.69 -16.76 2.60
N VAL A 258 -0.28 -15.73 3.36
CA VAL A 258 1.12 -15.57 3.79
C VAL A 258 1.41 -16.40 5.03
N ILE A 259 0.67 -16.15 6.11
CA ILE A 259 0.82 -16.86 7.39
C ILE A 259 -0.55 -17.28 7.88
N ASP A 260 -0.66 -18.51 8.34
CA ASP A 260 -1.87 -18.96 9.01
C ASP A 260 -1.81 -18.61 10.51
N SER A 261 -2.66 -17.67 10.93
CA SER A 261 -2.75 -17.20 12.33
C SER A 261 -3.46 -18.19 13.28
N VAL A 262 -4.14 -19.20 12.74
CA VAL A 262 -4.77 -20.26 13.53
C VAL A 262 -3.86 -21.47 13.42
N GLN A 263 -3.46 -22.07 14.54
CA GLN A 263 -2.54 -23.23 14.56
C GLN A 263 -2.95 -24.24 13.46
N PRO A 264 -2.12 -24.42 12.43
CA PRO A 264 -2.45 -25.32 11.35
C PRO A 264 -2.49 -26.76 11.89
N ARG A 265 -3.47 -27.54 11.45
CA ARG A 265 -3.35 -28.98 11.60
C ARG A 265 -2.11 -29.44 10.82
N PRO A 266 -1.38 -30.45 11.29
CA PRO A 266 -0.21 -30.96 10.57
C PRO A 266 -0.51 -31.14 9.07
N GLY A 267 0.26 -30.48 8.20
CA GLY A 267 0.10 -30.51 6.74
C GLY A 267 -0.84 -29.49 6.10
N GLN A 268 -1.56 -28.66 6.88
CA GLN A 268 -2.49 -27.66 6.33
C GLN A 268 -1.86 -26.31 5.96
N ASN A 269 -0.58 -26.10 6.20
CA ASN A 269 0.15 -24.88 5.86
C ASN A 269 0.83 -24.92 4.48
N ARG A 270 0.78 -26.04 3.76
CA ARG A 270 1.54 -26.27 2.52
C ARG A 270 1.30 -25.25 1.40
N GLY A 271 0.14 -24.61 1.38
CA GLY A 271 -0.20 -23.58 0.39
C GLY A 271 0.16 -22.15 0.81
N THR A 272 0.73 -21.94 2.01
CA THR A 272 1.08 -20.61 2.49
C THR A 272 2.46 -20.17 2.03
N LEU A 273 2.66 -18.86 1.89
CA LEU A 273 3.95 -18.30 1.51
C LEU A 273 5.03 -18.58 2.57
N ASP A 274 4.65 -18.58 3.84
CA ASP A 274 5.53 -18.90 4.98
C ASP A 274 6.10 -20.31 4.86
N HIS A 275 5.23 -21.30 4.56
CA HIS A 275 5.68 -22.68 4.31
C HIS A 275 6.63 -22.78 3.10
N LEU A 276 6.33 -22.07 2.00
CA LEU A 276 7.19 -22.10 0.81
C LEU A 276 8.62 -21.60 1.11
N VAL A 277 8.73 -20.54 1.92
CA VAL A 277 10.02 -19.94 2.26
C VAL A 277 10.82 -20.75 3.28
N LEU A 278 10.15 -21.40 4.26
CA LEU A 278 10.79 -22.08 5.38
C LEU A 278 10.94 -23.59 5.18
N GLU A 279 9.96 -24.25 4.62
CA GLU A 279 9.83 -25.70 4.61
C GLU A 279 9.63 -26.31 3.22
N GLY A 280 9.32 -25.50 2.20
CA GLY A 280 9.05 -25.96 0.84
C GLY A 280 10.24 -26.67 0.20
N LYS A 281 9.99 -27.61 -0.71
CA LYS A 281 11.04 -28.31 -1.46
C LYS A 281 12.00 -27.35 -2.18
N ASN A 282 11.47 -26.21 -2.62
CA ASN A 282 12.20 -25.16 -3.32
C ASN A 282 12.39 -23.91 -2.45
N ALA A 283 12.46 -24.05 -1.12
CA ALA A 283 12.55 -22.92 -0.19
C ALA A 283 13.69 -21.91 -0.55
N VAL A 284 14.76 -22.40 -1.14
CA VAL A 284 15.88 -21.56 -1.59
C VAL A 284 15.43 -20.52 -2.62
N GLU A 285 14.50 -20.85 -3.51
CA GLU A 285 13.99 -19.94 -4.54
C GLU A 285 13.15 -18.80 -3.97
N TYR A 286 12.50 -19.01 -2.81
CA TYR A 286 11.61 -18.04 -2.17
C TYR A 286 12.28 -17.25 -1.04
N ARG A 287 13.49 -17.63 -0.58
CA ARG A 287 14.19 -16.98 0.53
C ARG A 287 14.52 -15.51 0.28
N HIS A 288 14.65 -15.11 -0.98
CA HIS A 288 14.86 -13.71 -1.35
C HIS A 288 13.71 -12.79 -0.91
N LEU A 289 12.54 -13.35 -0.56
CA LEU A 289 11.39 -12.62 -0.03
C LEU A 289 11.57 -12.19 1.43
N LEU A 290 12.55 -12.74 2.13
CA LEU A 290 12.90 -12.36 3.50
C LEU A 290 14.17 -11.50 3.53
N ASP A 291 14.25 -10.61 4.49
CA ASP A 291 15.47 -9.89 4.83
C ASP A 291 16.41 -10.77 5.69
N GLN A 292 17.57 -10.24 6.05
CA GLN A 292 18.55 -10.94 6.89
C GLN A 292 18.04 -11.25 8.30
N GLY A 293 17.02 -10.53 8.77
CA GLY A 293 16.36 -10.74 10.06
C GLY A 293 15.14 -11.67 9.98
N GLY A 294 14.87 -12.30 8.82
CA GLY A 294 13.75 -13.19 8.61
C GLY A 294 12.39 -12.48 8.48
N LYS A 295 12.36 -11.16 8.26
CA LYS A 295 11.13 -10.40 8.02
C LYS A 295 10.83 -10.30 6.53
N TRP A 296 9.56 -10.21 6.19
CA TRP A 296 9.14 -9.98 4.81
C TRP A 296 9.71 -8.68 4.26
N LYS A 297 10.42 -8.78 3.14
CA LYS A 297 10.97 -7.61 2.46
C LYS A 297 9.89 -6.70 1.91
N THR A 298 10.21 -5.42 1.87
CA THR A 298 9.51 -4.41 1.08
C THR A 298 10.48 -3.76 0.10
N ARG A 299 10.00 -3.41 -1.09
CA ARG A 299 10.77 -2.74 -2.14
C ARG A 299 10.30 -1.29 -2.28
N SER A 300 11.15 -0.34 -1.97
CA SER A 300 10.83 1.08 -2.10
C SER A 300 10.95 1.61 -3.53
N ASP A 301 11.68 0.90 -4.38
CA ASP A 301 11.81 1.16 -5.82
C ASP A 301 10.58 0.73 -6.63
N VAL A 302 9.66 -0.02 -6.01
CA VAL A 302 8.36 -0.37 -6.55
C VAL A 302 7.27 0.07 -5.58
N TRP A 303 6.43 1.00 -6.00
CA TRP A 303 5.24 1.40 -5.27
C TRP A 303 4.03 0.63 -5.76
N ILE A 304 3.05 0.47 -4.88
CA ILE A 304 1.76 -0.11 -5.25
C ILE A 304 0.61 0.66 -4.62
N HIS A 305 -0.41 0.90 -5.41
CA HIS A 305 -1.71 1.38 -4.96
C HIS A 305 -2.79 0.36 -5.29
N PHE A 306 -3.59 0.01 -4.27
CA PHE A 306 -4.71 -0.90 -4.40
C PHE A 306 -5.91 -0.37 -3.61
N ASP A 307 -6.95 0.05 -4.32
CA ASP A 307 -8.18 0.57 -3.71
C ASP A 307 -9.29 -0.48 -3.70
N ARG A 308 -9.30 -1.28 -2.64
CA ARG A 308 -10.39 -2.20 -2.34
C ARG A 308 -10.65 -2.22 -0.84
N ARG A 309 -11.91 -1.95 -0.42
CA ARG A 309 -12.29 -1.79 0.99
C ARG A 309 -11.42 -0.77 1.75
N GLY A 310 -11.04 0.28 1.05
CA GLY A 310 -10.17 1.35 1.51
C GLY A 310 -8.76 1.29 0.88
N PRO A 311 -8.17 2.47 0.64
CA PRO A 311 -6.91 2.58 -0.08
C PRO A 311 -5.75 1.95 0.69
N LYS A 312 -4.95 1.16 -0.01
CA LYS A 312 -3.65 0.68 0.44
C LYS A 312 -2.60 1.19 -0.53
N SER A 313 -1.65 1.97 -0.05
CA SER A 313 -0.54 2.48 -0.86
C SER A 313 0.76 2.33 -0.09
N GLY A 314 1.86 2.19 -0.81
CA GLY A 314 3.19 2.14 -0.20
C GLY A 314 4.20 1.33 -1.02
N ALA A 315 5.33 1.01 -0.39
CA ALA A 315 6.33 0.13 -0.96
C ALA A 315 5.76 -1.28 -1.18
N LEU A 316 6.15 -1.91 -2.29
CA LEU A 316 5.70 -3.25 -2.61
C LEU A 316 6.14 -4.25 -1.53
N GLY A 317 5.24 -5.12 -1.14
CA GLY A 317 5.47 -6.21 -0.18
C GLY A 317 4.22 -7.06 -0.02
N ILE A 318 4.17 -7.88 1.02
CA ILE A 318 2.96 -8.66 1.34
C ILE A 318 1.80 -7.75 1.76
N GLY A 319 0.55 -8.23 1.57
CA GLY A 319 -0.66 -7.56 2.07
C GLY A 319 -1.46 -6.76 1.04
N TYR A 320 -1.09 -6.84 -0.24
CA TYR A 320 -1.85 -6.24 -1.35
C TYR A 320 -2.73 -7.26 -2.09
N GLY A 321 -2.77 -8.50 -1.65
CA GLY A 321 -3.75 -9.50 -2.10
C GLY A 321 -5.02 -9.49 -1.26
N GLY A 322 -6.17 -9.79 -1.87
CA GLY A 322 -7.45 -10.05 -1.23
C GLY A 322 -7.92 -9.03 -0.20
N ASP A 323 -8.82 -9.50 0.67
CA ASP A 323 -9.40 -8.69 1.77
C ASP A 323 -8.63 -8.83 3.08
N ARG A 324 -7.67 -9.75 3.14
CA ARG A 324 -6.92 -10.07 4.36
C ARG A 324 -5.60 -9.30 4.38
N LYS A 325 -5.22 -8.76 5.52
CA LYS A 325 -3.97 -7.99 5.69
C LYS A 325 -2.67 -8.78 5.41
N ARG A 326 -2.77 -10.11 5.21
CA ARG A 326 -1.64 -11.01 5.03
C ARG A 326 -1.88 -11.95 3.84
N CYS A 327 -2.33 -11.40 2.72
CA CYS A 327 -2.45 -12.12 1.47
C CYS A 327 -1.59 -11.46 0.39
N ILE A 328 -1.21 -12.26 -0.58
CA ILE A 328 -0.60 -11.83 -1.84
C ILE A 328 -1.51 -12.20 -3.00
N GLY A 329 -1.38 -11.47 -4.08
CA GLY A 329 -1.79 -11.84 -5.42
C GLY A 329 -0.58 -11.87 -6.33
N SER A 330 -0.83 -11.86 -7.63
CA SER A 330 0.21 -11.80 -8.65
C SER A 330 1.03 -10.49 -8.64
N GLU A 331 0.54 -9.44 -7.99
CA GLU A 331 1.25 -8.16 -7.87
C GLU A 331 2.62 -8.27 -7.20
N LEU A 332 2.78 -9.21 -6.23
CA LEU A 332 4.02 -9.29 -5.46
C LEU A 332 5.20 -9.66 -6.36
N SER A 333 5.15 -10.80 -7.01
CA SER A 333 6.24 -11.25 -7.87
C SER A 333 6.32 -10.50 -9.19
N PHE A 334 5.19 -10.02 -9.71
CA PHE A 334 5.19 -9.08 -10.83
C PHE A 334 6.04 -7.85 -10.54
N GLY A 335 5.76 -7.17 -9.44
CA GLY A 335 6.51 -5.97 -9.05
C GLY A 335 7.97 -6.27 -8.66
N ILE A 336 8.26 -7.45 -8.08
CA ILE A 336 9.65 -7.87 -7.84
C ILE A 336 10.39 -7.98 -9.17
N THR A 337 9.82 -8.66 -10.17
CA THR A 337 10.43 -8.82 -11.50
C THR A 337 10.63 -7.46 -12.18
N LEU A 338 9.66 -6.56 -12.13
CA LEU A 338 9.81 -5.22 -12.68
C LEU A 338 10.95 -4.43 -12.01
N GLY A 339 10.99 -4.42 -10.67
CA GLY A 339 12.01 -3.69 -9.92
C GLY A 339 13.42 -4.27 -10.03
N GLU A 340 13.57 -5.51 -10.51
CA GLU A 340 14.88 -6.11 -10.85
C GLU A 340 15.39 -5.69 -12.23
N HIS A 341 14.50 -5.23 -13.12
CA HIS A 341 14.84 -4.93 -14.51
C HIS A 341 14.72 -3.44 -14.85
N ILE A 342 13.94 -2.66 -14.11
CA ILE A 342 13.67 -1.25 -14.39
C ILE A 342 14.40 -0.40 -13.37
N GLU A 343 15.34 0.44 -13.83
CA GLU A 343 16.09 1.35 -12.94
C GLU A 343 15.25 2.54 -12.44
N LYS A 344 14.23 2.95 -13.22
CA LYS A 344 13.32 4.03 -12.84
C LYS A 344 12.37 3.56 -11.74
N GLN A 345 11.80 4.50 -10.98
CA GLN A 345 10.74 4.20 -10.03
C GLN A 345 9.53 3.56 -10.71
N VAL A 346 9.13 2.40 -10.23
CA VAL A 346 7.93 1.68 -10.69
C VAL A 346 6.75 2.00 -9.77
N CYS A 347 5.55 2.13 -10.35
CA CYS A 347 4.29 2.22 -9.62
C CYS A 347 3.27 1.26 -10.21
N ILE A 348 2.71 0.38 -9.39
CA ILE A 348 1.63 -0.53 -9.78
C ILE A 348 0.31 0.05 -9.30
N ILE A 349 -0.62 0.30 -10.23
CA ILE A 349 -2.02 0.60 -9.93
C ILE A 349 -2.81 -0.70 -10.10
N LYS A 350 -3.21 -1.29 -8.98
CA LYS A 350 -4.00 -2.51 -8.95
C LYS A 350 -5.47 -2.19 -8.72
N THR A 351 -6.34 -2.56 -9.67
CA THR A 351 -7.79 -2.34 -9.60
C THR A 351 -8.52 -3.64 -9.28
N ALA A 352 -9.70 -3.54 -8.66
CA ALA A 352 -10.55 -4.68 -8.37
C ALA A 352 -11.92 -4.48 -9.03
N LEU A 353 -12.21 -5.30 -10.02
CA LEU A 353 -13.45 -5.19 -10.82
C LEU A 353 -14.58 -6.12 -10.33
N GLY A 354 -14.36 -6.88 -9.25
CA GLY A 354 -15.30 -7.89 -8.79
C GLY A 354 -15.23 -9.15 -9.65
N THR A 355 -16.34 -9.50 -10.30
CA THR A 355 -16.45 -10.66 -11.22
C THR A 355 -16.99 -10.17 -12.56
N PRO A 356 -16.24 -9.37 -13.32
CA PRO A 356 -16.75 -8.78 -14.55
C PRO A 356 -16.76 -9.78 -15.69
N SER A 357 -17.83 -9.80 -16.47
CA SER A 357 -17.82 -10.32 -17.83
C SER A 357 -17.18 -9.32 -18.77
N LEU A 358 -16.29 -9.78 -19.63
CA LEU A 358 -15.68 -8.95 -20.67
C LEU A 358 -16.74 -8.45 -21.65
N VAL A 359 -17.68 -9.33 -22.03
CA VAL A 359 -18.68 -9.06 -23.06
C VAL A 359 -19.76 -8.08 -22.60
N SER A 360 -20.10 -8.05 -21.31
CA SER A 360 -21.14 -7.17 -20.78
C SER A 360 -20.59 -6.04 -19.90
N ASP A 361 -19.90 -6.38 -18.83
CA ASP A 361 -19.52 -5.42 -17.80
C ASP A 361 -18.33 -4.55 -18.19
N LEU A 362 -17.34 -5.16 -18.88
CA LEU A 362 -16.18 -4.48 -19.46
C LEU A 362 -16.35 -4.09 -20.92
N ARG A 363 -17.55 -4.21 -21.47
CA ARG A 363 -17.82 -3.83 -22.86
C ARG A 363 -17.29 -2.42 -23.11
N SER A 364 -16.33 -2.31 -24.01
CA SER A 364 -15.68 -1.05 -24.35
C SER A 364 -16.52 -0.24 -25.37
N PRO A 365 -16.26 1.07 -25.54
CA PRO A 365 -17.09 1.96 -26.35
C PRO A 365 -17.26 1.51 -27.81
N SER A 366 -16.21 0.95 -28.42
CA SER A 366 -16.24 0.61 -29.85
C SER A 366 -17.07 -0.63 -30.18
N VAL A 367 -17.41 -1.48 -29.21
CA VAL A 367 -18.20 -2.72 -29.43
C VAL A 367 -19.69 -2.49 -29.19
N GLY A 368 -20.07 -1.43 -28.53
CA GLY A 368 -21.46 -1.03 -28.40
C GLY A 368 -21.96 -0.40 -29.70
N GLY A 369 -22.89 -1.00 -30.42
CA GLY A 369 -23.51 -0.36 -31.58
C GLY A 369 -24.01 1.07 -31.25
N HIS A 370 -24.35 1.87 -32.29
CA HIS A 370 -24.79 3.26 -32.11
C HIS A 370 -25.83 3.42 -30.99
N GLY A 371 -25.44 4.15 -29.92
CA GLY A 371 -26.29 4.47 -28.76
C GLY A 371 -26.16 3.54 -27.56
N GLN A 372 -25.34 2.50 -27.59
CA GLN A 372 -25.03 1.71 -26.39
C GLN A 372 -23.91 2.37 -25.56
N GLN A 373 -24.16 2.47 -24.25
CA GLN A 373 -23.14 2.98 -23.33
C GLN A 373 -22.09 1.91 -23.03
N PRO A 374 -20.84 2.30 -22.73
CA PRO A 374 -19.82 1.38 -22.23
C PRO A 374 -20.32 0.63 -21.00
N GLY A 375 -19.77 -0.54 -20.76
CA GLY A 375 -20.06 -1.32 -19.55
C GLY A 375 -19.66 -0.58 -18.28
N THR A 376 -20.37 -0.84 -17.20
CA THR A 376 -20.12 -0.14 -15.92
C THR A 376 -18.75 -0.45 -15.32
N ALA A 377 -18.24 -1.67 -15.52
CA ALA A 377 -16.90 -2.02 -15.07
C ALA A 377 -15.81 -1.32 -15.89
N TYR A 378 -16.01 -1.10 -17.21
CA TYR A 378 -15.10 -0.30 -18.05
C TYR A 378 -15.00 1.14 -17.53
N THR A 379 -16.15 1.79 -17.32
CA THR A 379 -16.20 3.18 -16.83
C THR A 379 -15.55 3.30 -15.45
N ASN A 380 -15.82 2.33 -14.56
CA ASN A 380 -15.22 2.29 -13.22
C ASN A 380 -13.72 2.04 -13.26
N LEU A 381 -13.24 1.20 -14.20
CA LEU A 381 -11.82 0.95 -14.40
C LEU A 381 -11.07 2.24 -14.74
N LEU A 382 -11.53 2.95 -15.77
CA LEU A 382 -10.93 4.24 -16.16
C LEU A 382 -10.99 5.27 -15.04
N LYS A 383 -12.10 5.34 -14.32
CA LYS A 383 -12.23 6.22 -13.16
C LYS A 383 -11.19 5.89 -12.09
N GLN A 384 -11.05 4.63 -11.69
CA GLN A 384 -10.06 4.20 -10.69
C GLN A 384 -8.63 4.50 -11.13
N ILE A 385 -8.30 4.29 -12.41
CA ILE A 385 -6.99 4.59 -12.97
C ILE A 385 -6.71 6.09 -12.86
N ASN A 386 -7.62 6.94 -13.39
CA ASN A 386 -7.44 8.39 -13.40
C ASN A 386 -7.36 8.97 -11.99
N GLU A 387 -8.26 8.58 -11.08
CA GLU A 387 -8.20 8.99 -9.66
C GLU A 387 -6.90 8.55 -8.97
N SER A 388 -6.32 7.42 -9.40
CA SER A 388 -5.03 6.96 -8.87
C SER A 388 -3.87 7.77 -9.41
N LEU A 389 -3.88 8.14 -10.68
CA LEU A 389 -2.86 8.97 -11.32
C LEU A 389 -2.92 10.42 -10.81
N ASP A 390 -4.10 11.00 -10.70
CA ASP A 390 -4.32 12.39 -10.23
C ASP A 390 -3.91 12.59 -8.76
N SER A 391 -3.82 11.51 -7.99
CA SER A 391 -3.49 11.53 -6.56
C SER A 391 -2.17 10.82 -6.22
N LEU A 392 -1.22 10.73 -7.16
CA LEU A 392 0.08 10.10 -6.92
C LEU A 392 0.86 10.79 -5.79
N SER A 393 0.88 12.13 -5.75
CA SER A 393 1.56 12.90 -4.71
C SER A 393 0.95 12.70 -3.32
N ASP A 394 -0.35 12.44 -3.22
CA ASP A 394 -1.01 12.11 -1.95
C ASP A 394 -0.66 10.70 -1.44
N LYS A 395 -0.38 9.77 -2.35
CA LYS A 395 -0.14 8.37 -2.05
C LYS A 395 1.35 8.04 -1.89
N PHE A 396 2.19 8.76 -2.62
CA PHE A 396 3.64 8.51 -2.70
C PHE A 396 4.40 9.82 -2.45
N PRO A 397 4.81 10.07 -1.21
CA PRO A 397 5.38 11.37 -0.79
C PRO A 397 6.73 11.70 -1.44
N ASP A 398 7.37 10.74 -2.09
CA ASP A 398 8.59 10.97 -2.88
C ASP A 398 8.28 11.36 -4.33
N TYR A 399 7.03 11.26 -4.78
CA TYR A 399 6.58 11.73 -6.08
C TYR A 399 6.41 13.24 -6.08
N THR A 400 6.87 13.87 -7.15
CA THR A 400 6.62 15.29 -7.42
C THR A 400 6.01 15.43 -8.81
N ASP A 401 5.13 16.40 -9.01
CA ASP A 401 4.49 16.61 -10.31
C ASP A 401 5.51 16.89 -11.42
N ASP A 402 6.64 17.49 -11.08
CA ASP A 402 7.75 17.74 -12.02
C ASP A 402 8.43 16.44 -12.49
N ALA A 403 8.41 15.37 -11.69
CA ALA A 403 8.92 14.08 -12.10
C ALA A 403 8.05 13.45 -13.20
N GLY A 404 6.73 13.64 -13.11
CA GLY A 404 5.76 13.08 -14.03
C GLY A 404 5.65 11.55 -13.95
N PHE A 405 4.85 10.98 -14.84
CA PHE A 405 4.71 9.52 -14.99
C PHE A 405 4.52 9.13 -16.46
N GLU A 406 4.80 7.86 -16.75
CA GLU A 406 4.54 7.21 -18.03
C GLU A 406 3.77 5.92 -17.79
N ILE A 407 2.65 5.68 -18.49
CA ILE A 407 1.93 4.41 -18.42
C ILE A 407 2.71 3.40 -19.29
N ALA A 408 3.40 2.48 -18.63
CA ALA A 408 4.37 1.59 -19.22
C ALA A 408 3.82 0.19 -19.56
N GLY A 409 2.70 -0.22 -18.96
CA GLY A 409 2.12 -1.52 -19.26
C GLY A 409 0.75 -1.73 -18.63
N PHE A 410 -0.01 -2.67 -19.20
CA PHE A 410 -1.33 -3.08 -18.73
C PHE A 410 -1.40 -4.60 -18.61
N VAL A 411 -1.97 -5.08 -17.51
CA VAL A 411 -2.22 -6.50 -17.24
C VAL A 411 -3.70 -6.72 -17.05
N LEU A 412 -4.30 -7.60 -17.83
CA LEU A 412 -5.72 -7.94 -17.76
C LEU A 412 -5.92 -9.40 -17.39
N ASN A 413 -6.68 -9.65 -16.32
CA ASN A 413 -7.04 -10.99 -15.85
C ASN A 413 -8.57 -11.12 -15.73
N VAL A 414 -9.24 -11.44 -16.83
CA VAL A 414 -10.70 -11.64 -16.93
C VAL A 414 -11.03 -12.78 -17.90
N GLY A 415 -12.27 -13.26 -17.88
CA GLY A 415 -12.77 -14.30 -18.76
C GLY A 415 -13.59 -15.38 -18.04
N GLU A 416 -13.47 -15.51 -16.72
CA GLU A 416 -14.16 -16.55 -15.94
C GLU A 416 -15.70 -16.38 -15.91
N GLN A 417 -16.22 -15.21 -16.28
CA GLN A 417 -17.67 -14.92 -16.29
C GLN A 417 -18.28 -14.94 -17.70
N ASP A 418 -17.47 -15.16 -18.72
CA ASP A 418 -17.93 -15.08 -20.11
C ASP A 418 -18.37 -16.44 -20.69
N GLY A 419 -18.13 -17.54 -19.93
CA GLY A 419 -18.50 -18.89 -20.34
C GLY A 419 -17.88 -19.27 -21.69
N ASP A 420 -18.72 -19.72 -22.64
CA ASP A 420 -18.31 -20.09 -24.01
C ASP A 420 -18.71 -19.01 -25.02
N SER A 421 -18.62 -17.75 -24.67
CA SER A 421 -19.05 -16.64 -25.53
C SER A 421 -18.19 -16.51 -26.78
N ASP A 422 -18.79 -16.67 -27.95
CA ASP A 422 -18.17 -16.46 -29.25
C ASP A 422 -17.73 -14.98 -29.47
N LEU A 423 -18.30 -14.04 -28.73
CA LEU A 423 -18.00 -12.61 -28.79
C LEU A 423 -16.73 -12.22 -28.01
N TYR A 424 -16.20 -13.12 -27.17
CA TYR A 424 -15.11 -12.79 -26.26
C TYR A 424 -13.88 -12.23 -26.98
N GLY A 425 -13.45 -12.87 -28.08
CA GLY A 425 -12.27 -12.44 -28.83
C GLY A 425 -12.42 -11.06 -29.46
N GLU A 426 -13.60 -10.76 -30.04
CA GLU A 426 -13.90 -9.44 -30.60
C GLU A 426 -13.90 -8.36 -29.52
N HIS A 427 -14.55 -8.61 -28.38
CA HIS A 427 -14.58 -7.68 -27.27
C HIS A 427 -13.19 -7.46 -26.65
N LEU A 428 -12.36 -8.49 -26.55
CA LEU A 428 -10.99 -8.35 -26.03
C LEU A 428 -10.12 -7.50 -26.94
N LYS A 429 -10.20 -7.72 -28.25
CA LYS A 429 -9.50 -6.89 -29.26
C LYS A 429 -9.92 -5.42 -29.15
N ALA A 430 -11.21 -5.16 -29.09
CA ALA A 430 -11.77 -3.82 -28.96
C ALA A 430 -11.34 -3.15 -27.64
N LEU A 431 -11.41 -3.88 -26.52
CA LEU A 431 -10.98 -3.38 -25.21
C LEU A 431 -9.53 -2.91 -25.20
N ILE A 432 -8.62 -3.67 -25.83
CA ILE A 432 -7.21 -3.28 -25.95
C ILE A 432 -7.06 -1.96 -26.71
N ALA A 433 -7.75 -1.83 -27.86
CA ALA A 433 -7.71 -0.64 -28.68
C ALA A 433 -8.29 0.60 -27.97
N ASP A 434 -9.42 0.43 -27.31
CA ASP A 434 -10.10 1.51 -26.60
C ASP A 434 -9.30 1.96 -25.36
N LEU A 435 -8.73 1.02 -24.57
CA LEU A 435 -7.85 1.36 -23.45
C LEU A 435 -6.59 2.11 -23.92
N ARG A 436 -5.98 1.72 -25.03
CA ARG A 436 -4.84 2.45 -25.62
C ARG A 436 -5.20 3.88 -26.01
N THR A 437 -6.42 4.08 -26.48
CA THR A 437 -6.96 5.40 -26.85
C THR A 437 -7.23 6.24 -25.62
N ASP A 438 -7.97 5.71 -24.64
CA ASP A 438 -8.39 6.43 -23.44
C ASP A 438 -7.21 6.76 -22.51
N LEU A 439 -6.21 5.86 -22.46
CA LEU A 439 -4.96 6.07 -21.70
C LEU A 439 -3.91 6.86 -22.51
N LYS A 440 -4.22 7.26 -23.76
CA LYS A 440 -3.34 8.04 -24.64
C LYS A 440 -1.97 7.38 -24.87
N THR A 441 -1.93 6.06 -24.88
CA THR A 441 -0.71 5.26 -25.07
C THR A 441 -0.93 4.24 -26.19
N PRO A 442 -0.79 4.61 -27.49
CA PRO A 442 -1.18 3.77 -28.63
C PRO A 442 -0.45 2.45 -28.72
N GLN A 443 0.77 2.36 -28.21
CA GLN A 443 1.60 1.15 -28.21
C GLN A 443 1.72 0.52 -26.82
N LEU A 444 0.78 0.81 -25.92
CA LEU A 444 0.81 0.28 -24.55
C LEU A 444 1.04 -1.24 -24.54
N PRO A 445 2.15 -1.71 -23.92
CA PRO A 445 2.39 -3.13 -23.70
C PRO A 445 1.23 -3.76 -22.91
N PHE A 446 0.72 -4.88 -23.37
CA PHE A 446 -0.49 -5.48 -22.83
C PHE A 446 -0.30 -6.98 -22.55
N ILE A 447 -0.55 -7.41 -21.33
CA ILE A 447 -0.54 -8.82 -20.95
C ILE A 447 -1.97 -9.32 -20.73
N ILE A 448 -2.32 -10.36 -21.45
CA ILE A 448 -3.54 -11.14 -21.24
C ILE A 448 -3.18 -12.33 -20.36
N VAL A 449 -3.74 -12.37 -19.16
CA VAL A 449 -3.56 -13.49 -18.23
C VAL A 449 -4.61 -14.54 -18.54
N GLY A 450 -4.17 -15.73 -18.87
CA GLY A 450 -5.04 -16.85 -19.22
C GLY A 450 -5.97 -17.26 -18.08
N THR A 451 -7.20 -17.65 -18.41
CA THR A 451 -8.19 -18.20 -17.46
C THR A 451 -7.84 -19.65 -17.11
N GLY A 452 -6.84 -19.85 -16.23
CA GLY A 452 -6.24 -21.15 -15.99
C GLY A 452 -6.92 -22.02 -14.92
N ARG A 453 -8.12 -21.65 -14.45
CA ARG A 453 -8.87 -22.42 -13.45
C ARG A 453 -9.18 -23.82 -13.99
N GLY A 454 -8.96 -24.84 -13.15
CA GLY A 454 -9.06 -26.26 -13.52
C GLY A 454 -7.73 -26.86 -13.99
N GLY A 455 -6.75 -26.06 -14.39
CA GLY A 455 -5.47 -26.54 -14.90
C GLY A 455 -5.55 -27.09 -16.32
N ARG A 456 -4.56 -27.88 -16.74
CA ARG A 456 -4.50 -28.43 -18.11
C ARG A 456 -5.44 -29.61 -18.33
N ASP A 457 -5.66 -30.42 -17.28
CA ASP A 457 -6.43 -31.67 -17.39
C ASP A 457 -7.94 -31.45 -17.27
N ASP A 458 -8.35 -30.37 -16.63
CA ASP A 458 -9.75 -30.09 -16.29
C ASP A 458 -10.06 -28.58 -16.43
N THR A 459 -9.59 -28.00 -17.54
CA THR A 459 -9.79 -26.57 -17.77
C THR A 459 -11.27 -26.25 -17.97
N GLU A 460 -11.75 -25.27 -17.21
CA GLU A 460 -13.16 -24.86 -17.23
C GLU A 460 -13.49 -23.92 -18.41
N PHE A 461 -12.46 -23.32 -19.06
CA PHE A 461 -12.65 -22.24 -20.04
C PHE A 461 -11.82 -22.42 -21.32
N PRO A 462 -11.94 -23.56 -22.04
CA PRO A 462 -11.08 -23.83 -23.20
C PRO A 462 -11.30 -22.84 -24.36
N SER A 463 -12.55 -22.47 -24.64
CA SER A 463 -12.92 -21.51 -25.70
C SER A 463 -12.38 -20.11 -25.41
N ILE A 464 -12.46 -19.65 -24.15
CA ILE A 464 -11.93 -18.35 -23.73
C ILE A 464 -10.42 -18.30 -23.89
N ILE A 465 -9.71 -19.36 -23.44
CA ILE A 465 -8.23 -19.44 -23.60
C ILE A 465 -7.86 -19.41 -25.09
N GLN A 466 -8.58 -20.14 -25.92
CA GLN A 466 -8.34 -20.12 -27.37
C GLN A 466 -8.55 -18.73 -27.94
N ALA A 467 -9.62 -18.03 -27.57
CA ALA A 467 -9.89 -16.66 -28.02
C ALA A 467 -8.79 -15.69 -27.53
N GLN A 468 -8.33 -15.81 -26.28
CA GLN A 468 -7.22 -15.02 -25.74
C GLN A 468 -5.94 -15.20 -26.57
N GLN A 469 -5.59 -16.44 -26.92
CA GLN A 469 -4.41 -16.77 -27.74
C GLN A 469 -4.55 -16.27 -29.19
N GLN A 470 -5.75 -16.36 -29.77
CA GLN A 470 -6.02 -15.84 -31.11
C GLN A 470 -5.85 -14.32 -31.16
N VAL A 471 -6.34 -13.58 -30.17
CA VAL A 471 -6.18 -12.12 -30.11
C VAL A 471 -4.71 -11.72 -30.03
N VAL A 472 -3.90 -12.43 -29.27
CA VAL A 472 -2.44 -12.17 -29.19
C VAL A 472 -1.76 -12.40 -30.54
N SER A 473 -2.22 -13.39 -31.32
CA SER A 473 -1.61 -13.74 -32.61
C SER A 473 -1.93 -12.76 -33.75
N LEU A 474 -2.79 -11.76 -33.53
CA LEU A 474 -3.13 -10.75 -34.52
C LEU A 474 -1.89 -9.93 -34.95
N PRO A 475 -1.73 -9.57 -36.22
CA PRO A 475 -0.58 -8.80 -36.68
C PRO A 475 -0.37 -7.47 -35.94
N GLU A 476 -1.44 -6.76 -35.61
CA GLU A 476 -1.41 -5.49 -34.87
C GLU A 476 -0.99 -5.64 -33.38
N HIS A 477 -0.98 -6.85 -32.86
CA HIS A 477 -0.59 -7.17 -31.48
C HIS A 477 0.82 -7.73 -31.35
N GLN A 478 1.49 -8.00 -32.47
CA GLN A 478 2.84 -8.54 -32.46
C GLN A 478 3.82 -7.55 -31.82
N GLY A 479 4.56 -8.04 -30.81
CA GLY A 479 5.56 -7.27 -30.07
C GLY A 479 5.02 -6.32 -28.99
N ASN A 480 3.68 -6.18 -28.86
CA ASN A 480 3.09 -5.29 -27.85
C ASN A 480 1.91 -5.91 -27.08
N VAL A 481 1.51 -7.16 -27.39
CA VAL A 481 0.55 -7.96 -26.60
C VAL A 481 1.12 -9.35 -26.39
N ALA A 482 1.03 -9.87 -25.17
CA ALA A 482 1.45 -11.24 -24.87
C ALA A 482 0.40 -11.98 -24.02
N PHE A 483 0.38 -13.30 -24.15
CA PHE A 483 -0.45 -14.19 -23.35
C PHE A 483 0.41 -14.87 -22.27
N VAL A 484 -0.11 -14.94 -21.06
CA VAL A 484 0.49 -15.70 -19.96
C VAL A 484 -0.34 -16.93 -19.68
N GLU A 485 0.25 -18.10 -19.92
CA GLU A 485 -0.34 -19.39 -19.59
C GLU A 485 -0.35 -19.59 -18.08
N THR A 486 -1.51 -19.81 -17.47
CA THR A 486 -1.64 -19.97 -16.01
C THR A 486 -2.09 -21.36 -15.58
N ARG A 487 -2.53 -22.24 -16.51
CA ARG A 487 -2.98 -23.59 -16.19
C ARG A 487 -1.91 -24.43 -15.49
N ASP A 488 -0.63 -24.15 -15.76
CA ASP A 488 0.50 -24.85 -15.12
C ASP A 488 0.68 -24.48 -13.64
N PHE A 489 0.09 -23.37 -13.21
CA PHE A 489 0.16 -22.90 -11.82
C PHE A 489 -1.04 -23.36 -10.98
N TRP A 490 -1.96 -24.10 -11.57
CA TRP A 490 -3.10 -24.66 -10.86
C TRP A 490 -2.63 -25.76 -9.90
N PRO A 491 -3.02 -25.70 -8.61
CA PRO A 491 -2.58 -26.69 -7.64
C PRO A 491 -3.04 -28.10 -8.04
N ASN A 492 -2.16 -29.09 -7.94
CA ASN A 492 -2.51 -30.48 -8.22
C ASN A 492 -3.52 -31.05 -7.20
N LYS A 493 -4.19 -32.17 -7.53
CA LYS A 493 -5.25 -32.75 -6.68
C LYS A 493 -4.72 -33.12 -5.30
N ASP A 494 -3.52 -33.67 -5.21
CA ASP A 494 -2.92 -34.15 -3.95
C ASP A 494 -2.55 -32.96 -3.02
N ALA A 495 -2.28 -31.81 -3.60
CA ALA A 495 -2.01 -30.59 -2.85
C ALA A 495 -3.30 -29.90 -2.36
N ARG A 496 -4.45 -30.08 -3.03
CA ARG A 496 -5.72 -29.39 -2.71
C ARG A 496 -6.24 -29.72 -1.31
N ASP A 497 -6.14 -30.97 -0.88
CA ASP A 497 -6.59 -31.41 0.45
C ASP A 497 -5.76 -30.79 1.59
N ALA A 498 -4.58 -30.25 1.27
CA ALA A 498 -3.72 -29.55 2.21
C ALA A 498 -4.09 -28.06 2.35
N TYR A 499 -4.99 -27.51 1.51
CA TYR A 499 -5.36 -26.11 1.52
C TYR A 499 -6.63 -25.88 2.33
N ARG A 500 -6.68 -24.74 3.02
CA ARG A 500 -7.80 -24.38 3.89
C ARG A 500 -9.06 -23.94 3.18
N HIS A 501 -8.94 -23.43 1.96
CA HIS A 501 -10.08 -22.90 1.23
C HIS A 501 -10.55 -23.92 0.20
N PRO A 502 -11.80 -24.40 0.31
CA PRO A 502 -12.32 -25.39 -0.64
C PRO A 502 -12.70 -24.78 -2.00
N SER A 503 -12.66 -23.43 -2.15
CA SER A 503 -13.11 -22.78 -3.36
C SER A 503 -12.03 -22.77 -4.44
N ASN A 504 -12.34 -23.41 -5.57
CA ASN A 504 -11.53 -23.34 -6.78
C ASN A 504 -11.49 -21.93 -7.40
N GLU A 505 -12.56 -21.11 -7.24
CA GLU A 505 -12.61 -19.73 -7.72
C GLU A 505 -11.48 -18.85 -7.18
N ARG A 506 -10.93 -19.22 -6.03
CA ARG A 506 -9.85 -18.49 -5.36
C ARG A 506 -8.50 -19.20 -5.45
N TRP A 507 -8.33 -20.13 -6.37
CA TRP A 507 -7.10 -20.92 -6.50
C TRP A 507 -6.68 -21.56 -5.16
N PHE A 508 -7.67 -21.99 -4.36
CA PHE A 508 -7.50 -22.57 -3.03
C PHE A 508 -6.70 -21.70 -2.04
N ASP A 509 -6.65 -20.39 -2.25
CA ASP A 509 -5.81 -19.43 -1.51
C ASP A 509 -4.29 -19.81 -1.53
N ASN A 510 -3.84 -20.50 -2.58
CA ASN A 510 -2.48 -20.97 -2.73
C ASN A 510 -1.52 -19.84 -3.08
N ALA A 511 -0.56 -19.56 -2.19
CA ALA A 511 0.41 -18.47 -2.38
C ALA A 511 1.38 -18.73 -3.54
N GLU A 512 1.78 -20.00 -3.75
CA GLU A 512 2.69 -20.38 -4.84
C GLU A 512 2.09 -20.10 -6.22
N SER A 513 0.81 -20.44 -6.42
CA SER A 513 0.10 -20.17 -7.66
C SER A 513 0.12 -18.68 -8.01
N PHE A 514 -0.20 -17.82 -7.05
CA PHE A 514 -0.17 -16.37 -7.27
C PHE A 514 1.24 -15.83 -7.50
N TYR A 515 2.22 -16.37 -6.79
CA TYR A 515 3.61 -15.99 -6.98
C TYR A 515 4.12 -16.36 -8.38
N LEU A 516 3.90 -17.60 -8.81
CA LEU A 516 4.32 -18.07 -10.14
C LEU A 516 3.59 -17.30 -11.26
N MET A 517 2.31 -17.03 -11.08
CA MET A 517 1.52 -16.22 -12.02
C MET A 517 2.12 -14.82 -12.16
N GLY A 518 2.41 -14.13 -11.06
CA GLY A 518 2.99 -12.78 -11.10
C GLY A 518 4.37 -12.75 -11.72
N LYS A 519 5.21 -13.76 -11.42
CA LYS A 519 6.53 -13.89 -12.04
C LYS A 519 6.42 -14.04 -13.56
N ALA A 520 5.54 -14.94 -14.05
CA ALA A 520 5.32 -15.14 -15.47
C ALA A 520 4.78 -13.89 -16.17
N ILE A 521 3.89 -13.14 -15.52
CA ILE A 521 3.40 -11.83 -16.01
C ILE A 521 4.58 -10.85 -16.13
N GLY A 522 5.43 -10.76 -15.12
CA GLY A 522 6.61 -9.89 -15.12
C GLY A 522 7.59 -10.24 -16.23
N ASP A 523 7.94 -11.53 -16.35
CA ASP A 523 8.87 -12.03 -17.37
C ASP A 523 8.37 -11.74 -18.80
N GLN A 524 7.05 -11.79 -19.04
CA GLN A 524 6.49 -11.42 -20.34
C GLN A 524 6.41 -9.90 -20.52
N MET A 525 6.06 -9.15 -19.49
CA MET A 525 6.01 -7.68 -19.55
C MET A 525 7.38 -7.11 -19.93
N ILE A 526 8.45 -7.57 -19.29
CA ILE A 526 9.83 -7.11 -19.60
C ILE A 526 10.18 -7.33 -21.07
N LYS A 527 9.72 -8.40 -21.71
CA LYS A 527 9.96 -8.66 -23.14
C LYS A 527 9.21 -7.71 -24.08
N LEU A 528 8.11 -7.11 -23.60
CA LEU A 528 7.30 -6.16 -24.36
C LEU A 528 7.76 -4.70 -24.17
N LEU A 529 8.56 -4.42 -23.14
CA LEU A 529 9.09 -3.08 -22.91
C LEU A 529 10.12 -2.71 -23.99
N PRO A 530 10.17 -1.42 -24.40
CA PRO A 530 11.09 -0.95 -25.45
C PRO A 530 12.57 -1.06 -25.06
#